data_24501bb2920d848e1a12fab2fa71cf12
#
_entry.id   24501bb2920d848e1a12fab2fa71cf12
#
_cell.length_a   1.000
_cell.length_b   1.000
_cell.length_c   1.000
_cell.angle_alpha   90.00
_cell.angle_beta   90.00
_cell.angle_gamma   90.00
#
_symmetry.space_group_name_H-M   'P 1'
#
loop_
_entity.id
_entity.type
_entity.pdbx_description
1 polymer ?
#
loop_
_entity_poly.entity_id
_entity_poly.type
_entity_poly.pdbx_seq_one_letter_code
_entity_poly.pdbx_strand_id
1 'polypeptide(L)'
;MAYQHIKVPEQGTPIITNEDYSLNVPNTPIIPYIEGDGIGIDISPVMIKVVDAAVEKAYGGEKRIAWMEIYTGEKAAELYEGDWFPQETLDAIKSYLVAIKGPLTTPVGGGFRSLNVALRQELDLYTCLRPVRWFE
;
A
#
# COMPACT_ATOMS: atom_id res chain seq x y z
N MET A 1 11.26 -12.99 -4.07
CA MET A 1 12.11 -11.95 -4.71
C MET A 1 12.84 -11.21 -3.60
N ALA A 2 14.09 -10.84 -3.80
CA ALA A 2 14.80 -9.97 -2.86
C ALA A 2 14.57 -8.52 -3.31
N TYR A 3 13.98 -7.71 -2.46
CA TYR A 3 13.85 -6.28 -2.66
C TYR A 3 15.13 -5.56 -2.23
N GLN A 4 15.38 -4.37 -2.78
CA GLN A 4 16.55 -3.57 -2.44
C GLN A 4 16.37 -2.86 -1.08
N HIS A 5 15.22 -2.24 -0.88
CA HIS A 5 14.92 -1.46 0.33
C HIS A 5 13.68 -1.93 1.08
N ILE A 6 12.75 -2.60 0.41
CA ILE A 6 11.52 -3.11 1.03
C ILE A 6 11.86 -4.28 1.94
N LYS A 7 11.42 -4.20 3.20
CA LYS A 7 11.58 -5.27 4.20
C LYS A 7 10.28 -6.05 4.31
N VAL A 8 10.32 -7.31 3.86
CA VAL A 8 9.18 -8.21 4.01
C VAL A 8 9.08 -8.63 5.47
N PRO A 9 7.91 -8.52 6.13
CA PRO A 9 7.72 -9.01 7.48
C PRO A 9 8.01 -10.50 7.60
N GLU A 10 8.78 -10.90 8.62
CA GLU A 10 9.06 -12.32 8.90
C GLU A 10 7.78 -13.09 9.29
N GLN A 11 6.85 -12.40 9.94
CA GLN A 11 5.56 -12.95 10.33
C GLN A 11 4.49 -12.45 9.38
N GLY A 12 3.89 -13.36 8.67
CA GLY A 12 2.82 -13.06 7.73
C GLY A 12 2.94 -13.88 6.45
N THR A 13 1.82 -13.93 5.72
CA THR A 13 1.73 -14.70 4.48
C THR A 13 1.01 -13.84 3.43
N PRO A 14 1.44 -13.85 2.17
CA PRO A 14 0.71 -13.15 1.10
C PRO A 14 -0.72 -13.66 0.94
N ILE A 15 -1.63 -12.76 0.57
CA ILE A 15 -2.93 -13.14 0.03
C ILE A 15 -2.68 -13.72 -1.37
N ILE A 16 -3.31 -14.83 -1.69
CA ILE A 16 -3.19 -15.48 -3.00
C ILE A 16 -4.55 -15.61 -3.67
N THR A 17 -4.54 -15.56 -5.01
CA THR A 17 -5.73 -15.82 -5.82
C THR A 17 -5.75 -17.30 -6.21
N ASN A 18 -6.88 -17.96 -5.99
CA ASN A 18 -7.14 -19.32 -6.43
C ASN A 18 -7.49 -19.36 -7.92
N GLU A 19 -7.56 -20.58 -8.52
CA GLU A 19 -7.92 -20.77 -9.93
C GLU A 19 -9.33 -20.27 -10.28
N ASP A 20 -10.25 -20.28 -9.32
CA ASP A 20 -11.62 -19.76 -9.44
C ASP A 20 -11.74 -18.25 -9.16
N TYR A 21 -10.61 -17.53 -9.07
CA TYR A 21 -10.50 -16.12 -8.71
C TYR A 21 -10.94 -15.76 -7.27
N SER A 22 -11.27 -16.73 -6.45
CA SER A 22 -11.46 -16.48 -5.01
C SER A 22 -10.12 -16.16 -4.33
N LEU A 23 -10.18 -15.43 -3.21
CA LEU A 23 -8.99 -15.08 -2.46
C LEU A 23 -8.80 -16.02 -1.27
N ASN A 24 -7.59 -16.54 -1.12
CA ASN A 24 -7.15 -17.19 0.11
C ASN A 24 -6.48 -16.14 1.00
N VAL A 25 -7.16 -15.72 2.06
CA VAL A 25 -6.70 -14.70 3.01
C VAL A 25 -6.23 -15.39 4.29
N PRO A 26 -4.93 -15.38 4.60
CA PRO A 26 -4.39 -16.00 5.80
C PRO A 26 -4.80 -15.23 7.08
N ASN A 27 -4.59 -15.84 8.25
CA ASN A 27 -4.87 -15.18 9.53
C ASN A 27 -3.93 -14.00 9.81
N THR A 28 -2.76 -13.98 9.17
CA THR A 28 -1.81 -12.86 9.24
C THR A 28 -1.41 -12.46 7.81
N PRO A 29 -2.28 -11.76 7.05
CA PRO A 29 -1.93 -11.32 5.71
C PRO A 29 -0.86 -10.23 5.74
N ILE A 30 0.07 -10.28 4.80
CA ILE A 30 0.99 -9.17 4.55
C ILE A 30 0.25 -8.14 3.70
N ILE A 31 0.14 -6.91 4.21
CA ILE A 31 -0.47 -5.78 3.50
C ILE A 31 0.58 -4.70 3.28
N PRO A 32 1.01 -4.49 2.03
CA PRO A 32 1.85 -3.35 1.67
C PRO A 32 1.15 -2.02 1.96
N TYR A 33 1.91 -1.03 2.42
CA TYR A 33 1.42 0.33 2.53
C TYR A 33 2.47 1.36 2.13
N ILE A 34 2.03 2.44 1.51
CA ILE A 34 2.81 3.63 1.25
C ILE A 34 2.42 4.66 2.31
N GLU A 35 3.37 5.11 3.14
CA GLU A 35 3.12 6.13 4.15
C GLU A 35 2.59 7.41 3.53
N GLY A 36 3.21 7.81 2.41
CA GLY A 36 2.85 9.01 1.66
C GLY A 36 3.67 10.24 2.07
N ASP A 37 3.42 11.33 1.34
CA ASP A 37 4.10 12.60 1.49
C ASP A 37 3.29 13.57 2.35
N GLY A 38 3.93 14.64 2.82
CA GLY A 38 3.28 15.71 3.57
C GLY A 38 2.53 15.19 4.80
N ILE A 39 1.21 15.32 4.82
CA ILE A 39 0.36 14.83 5.93
C ILE A 39 0.34 13.29 6.06
N GLY A 40 0.90 12.57 5.10
CA GLY A 40 1.00 11.11 5.13
C GLY A 40 1.70 10.59 6.37
N ILE A 41 2.74 11.29 6.81
CA ILE A 41 3.52 10.97 8.01
C ILE A 41 2.64 10.98 9.27
N ASP A 42 1.65 11.86 9.32
CA ASP A 42 0.75 11.98 10.47
C ASP A 42 -0.41 10.97 10.40
N ILE A 43 -1.04 10.83 9.23
CA ILE A 43 -2.29 10.06 9.09
C ILE A 43 -2.05 8.56 8.92
N SER A 44 -0.96 8.13 8.28
CA SER A 44 -0.72 6.71 8.03
C SER A 44 -0.48 5.89 9.29
N PRO A 45 0.29 6.36 10.29
CA PRO A 45 0.38 5.68 11.58
C PRO A 45 -0.95 5.60 12.34
N VAL A 46 -1.80 6.62 12.21
CA VAL A 46 -3.14 6.63 12.82
C VAL A 46 -4.03 5.60 12.12
N MET A 47 -4.01 5.55 10.80
CA MET A 47 -4.73 4.55 10.01
C MET A 47 -4.36 3.12 10.45
N ILE A 48 -3.07 2.81 10.56
CA ILE A 48 -2.57 1.51 11.02
C ILE A 48 -3.15 1.17 12.40
N LYS A 49 -3.04 2.09 13.36
CA LYS A 49 -3.57 1.88 14.72
C LYS A 49 -5.08 1.62 14.75
N VAL A 50 -5.85 2.36 13.95
CA VAL A 50 -7.31 2.20 13.88
C VAL A 50 -7.67 0.85 13.25
N VAL A 51 -7.00 0.47 12.17
CA VAL A 51 -7.23 -0.81 11.50
C VAL A 51 -6.84 -1.98 12.41
N ASP A 52 -5.67 -1.91 13.06
CA ASP A 52 -5.24 -2.95 13.99
C ASP A 52 -6.22 -3.11 15.17
N ALA A 53 -6.70 -2.01 15.75
CA ALA A 53 -7.69 -2.06 16.82
C ALA A 53 -9.03 -2.65 16.33
N ALA A 54 -9.44 -2.36 15.10
CA ALA A 54 -10.64 -2.94 14.50
C ALA A 54 -10.49 -4.45 14.26
N VAL A 55 -9.35 -4.89 13.77
CA VAL A 55 -9.03 -6.31 13.55
C VAL A 55 -8.98 -7.05 14.90
N GLU A 56 -8.32 -6.49 15.91
CA GLU A 56 -8.27 -7.05 17.26
C GLU A 56 -9.68 -7.20 17.85
N LYS A 57 -10.51 -6.15 17.74
CA LYS A 57 -11.89 -6.18 18.22
C LYS A 57 -12.75 -7.21 17.49
N ALA A 58 -12.55 -7.37 16.19
CA ALA A 58 -13.35 -8.27 15.35
C ALA A 58 -12.99 -9.75 15.54
N TYR A 59 -11.71 -10.03 15.79
CA TYR A 59 -11.17 -11.40 15.79
C TYR A 59 -10.55 -11.84 17.13
N GLY A 60 -10.56 -10.99 18.16
CA GLY A 60 -10.10 -11.37 19.51
C GLY A 60 -8.64 -11.82 19.57
N GLY A 61 -7.77 -11.28 18.71
CA GLY A 61 -6.36 -11.63 18.64
C GLY A 61 -6.03 -12.85 17.75
N GLU A 62 -7.03 -13.55 17.21
CA GLU A 62 -6.80 -14.68 16.30
C GLU A 62 -6.21 -14.26 14.95
N LYS A 63 -6.50 -13.03 14.54
CA LYS A 63 -6.02 -12.45 13.27
C LYS A 63 -5.33 -11.12 13.50
N ARG A 64 -4.36 -10.82 12.64
CA ARG A 64 -3.63 -9.56 12.64
C ARG A 64 -3.11 -9.26 11.25
N ILE A 65 -2.75 -8.02 10.97
CA ILE A 65 -2.12 -7.62 9.72
C ILE A 65 -0.60 -7.53 9.93
N ALA A 66 0.17 -8.09 8.99
CA ALA A 66 1.59 -7.87 8.89
C ALA A 66 1.83 -6.72 7.91
N TRP A 67 2.06 -5.53 8.43
CA TRP A 67 2.28 -4.33 7.63
C TRP A 67 3.65 -4.35 6.97
N MET A 68 3.70 -4.05 5.67
CA MET A 68 4.92 -3.98 4.88
C MET A 68 5.04 -2.61 4.23
N GLU A 69 5.96 -1.79 4.70
CA GLU A 69 6.19 -0.48 4.08
C GLU A 69 6.81 -0.64 2.69
N ILE A 70 6.23 0.06 1.71
CA ILE A 70 6.73 0.19 0.34
C ILE A 70 6.81 1.68 -0.01
N TYR A 71 7.64 2.04 -0.97
CA TYR A 71 8.08 3.42 -1.13
C TYR A 71 7.66 4.01 -2.46
N THR A 72 7.04 5.19 -2.43
CA THR A 72 6.73 6.04 -3.58
C THR A 72 6.67 7.49 -3.09
N GLY A 73 7.04 8.46 -3.91
CA GLY A 73 7.05 9.87 -3.54
C GLY A 73 8.38 10.33 -2.95
N GLU A 74 8.35 11.29 -2.03
CA GLU A 74 9.53 11.93 -1.45
C GLU A 74 10.44 10.91 -0.76
N LYS A 75 9.87 10.03 0.05
CA LYS A 75 10.62 8.98 0.76
C LYS A 75 11.30 7.99 -0.20
N ALA A 76 10.67 7.69 -1.34
CA ALA A 76 11.30 6.87 -2.35
C ALA A 76 12.49 7.60 -2.99
N ALA A 77 12.34 8.88 -3.34
CA ALA A 77 13.42 9.66 -3.92
C ALA A 77 14.66 9.71 -3.02
N GLU A 78 14.48 9.74 -1.69
CA GLU A 78 15.58 9.70 -0.73
C GLU A 78 16.30 8.33 -0.71
N LEU A 79 15.55 7.24 -0.82
CA LEU A 79 16.07 5.86 -0.70
C LEU A 79 16.64 5.33 -2.02
N TYR A 80 16.10 5.76 -3.16
CA TYR A 80 16.41 5.25 -4.50
C TYR A 80 17.09 6.29 -5.39
N GLU A 81 18.00 7.09 -4.84
CA GLU A 81 18.85 8.02 -5.60
C GLU A 81 18.08 8.99 -6.51
N GLY A 82 16.92 9.45 -6.07
CA GLY A 82 16.07 10.39 -6.82
C GLY A 82 14.93 9.74 -7.61
N ASP A 83 14.76 8.42 -7.53
CA ASP A 83 13.61 7.74 -8.13
C ASP A 83 12.37 7.85 -7.24
N TRP A 84 11.38 8.60 -7.71
CA TRP A 84 10.09 8.82 -7.03
C TRP A 84 9.13 7.64 -7.15
N PHE A 85 9.41 6.70 -8.08
CA PHE A 85 8.48 5.63 -8.44
C PHE A 85 9.20 4.31 -8.72
N PRO A 86 9.85 3.71 -7.72
CA PRO A 86 10.65 2.52 -7.90
C PRO A 86 9.84 1.33 -8.43
N GLN A 87 10.45 0.58 -9.36
CA GLN A 87 9.83 -0.61 -9.94
C GLN A 87 9.48 -1.66 -8.87
N GLU A 88 10.30 -1.81 -7.83
CA GLU A 88 10.04 -2.80 -6.78
C GLU A 88 8.76 -2.52 -5.99
N THR A 89 8.31 -1.25 -5.92
CA THR A 89 7.02 -0.90 -5.32
C THR A 89 5.86 -1.43 -6.16
N LEU A 90 5.93 -1.28 -7.49
CA LEU A 90 4.93 -1.87 -8.39
C LEU A 90 4.92 -3.39 -8.30
N ASP A 91 6.08 -4.01 -8.28
CA ASP A 91 6.22 -5.46 -8.17
C ASP A 91 5.68 -5.97 -6.83
N ALA A 92 5.91 -5.23 -5.74
CA ALA A 92 5.33 -5.54 -4.43
C ALA A 92 3.80 -5.47 -4.46
N ILE A 93 3.22 -4.38 -4.99
CA ILE A 93 1.75 -4.25 -5.07
C ILE A 93 1.14 -5.39 -5.89
N LYS A 94 1.74 -5.72 -7.04
CA LYS A 94 1.28 -6.84 -7.89
C LYS A 94 1.38 -8.19 -7.17
N SER A 95 2.45 -8.42 -6.43
CA SER A 95 2.71 -9.69 -5.75
C SER A 95 1.82 -9.92 -4.52
N TYR A 96 1.43 -8.84 -3.83
CA TYR A 96 0.62 -8.93 -2.60
C TYR A 96 -0.87 -8.62 -2.81
N LEU A 97 -1.28 -8.26 -4.03
CA LEU A 97 -2.65 -8.04 -4.50
C LEU A 97 -3.39 -6.85 -3.87
N VAL A 98 -3.16 -6.55 -2.62
CA VAL A 98 -3.84 -5.47 -1.87
C VAL A 98 -2.79 -4.55 -1.27
N ALA A 99 -2.96 -3.25 -1.44
CA ALA A 99 -2.09 -2.26 -0.82
C ALA A 99 -2.89 -1.03 -0.35
N ILE A 100 -2.40 -0.37 0.70
CA ILE A 100 -2.94 0.89 1.18
C ILE A 100 -1.97 2.01 0.81
N LYS A 101 -2.49 3.12 0.30
CA LYS A 101 -1.68 4.24 -0.13
C LYS A 101 -2.05 5.53 0.62
N GLY A 102 -1.08 6.11 1.28
CA GLY A 102 -1.15 7.47 1.80
C GLY A 102 -1.16 8.54 0.69
N PRO A 103 -1.30 9.82 1.01
CA PRO A 103 -1.25 10.90 0.03
C PRO A 103 0.12 10.96 -0.65
N LEU A 104 0.16 11.35 -1.93
CA LEU A 104 1.41 11.54 -2.67
C LEU A 104 1.45 12.94 -3.27
N THR A 105 2.56 13.60 -3.08
CA THR A 105 2.87 14.89 -3.69
C THR A 105 3.17 14.71 -5.18
N THR A 106 2.65 15.60 -6.02
CA THR A 106 3.08 15.71 -7.41
C THR A 106 4.04 16.87 -7.50
N PRO A 107 5.32 16.65 -7.84
CA PRO A 107 6.29 17.73 -7.99
C PRO A 107 5.81 18.78 -8.99
N VAL A 108 5.86 20.06 -8.61
CA VAL A 108 5.44 21.18 -9.46
C VAL A 108 6.62 21.60 -10.35
N GLY A 109 6.40 21.74 -11.64
CA GLY A 109 7.35 22.41 -12.56
C GLY A 109 8.28 21.51 -13.37
N GLY A 110 8.13 20.19 -13.35
CA GLY A 110 9.05 19.28 -14.03
C GLY A 110 8.46 18.36 -15.12
N GLY A 111 7.22 18.57 -15.56
CA GLY A 111 6.57 17.65 -16.48
C GLY A 111 6.23 16.28 -15.87
N PHE A 112 6.32 16.17 -14.55
CA PHE A 112 5.99 14.95 -13.83
C PHE A 112 4.51 14.63 -13.95
N ARG A 113 4.22 13.42 -14.43
CA ARG A 113 2.86 12.87 -14.35
C ARG A 113 2.55 12.58 -12.87
N SER A 114 1.31 12.84 -12.45
CA SER A 114 0.87 12.49 -11.10
C SER A 114 1.18 11.02 -10.77
N LEU A 115 1.90 10.77 -9.68
CA LEU A 115 2.24 9.42 -9.21
C LEU A 115 0.98 8.58 -8.94
N ASN A 116 -0.12 9.23 -8.52
CA ASN A 116 -1.41 8.57 -8.34
C ASN A 116 -2.01 8.07 -9.66
N VAL A 117 -1.81 8.81 -10.75
CA VAL A 117 -2.25 8.39 -12.09
C VAL A 117 -1.34 7.30 -12.62
N ALA A 118 -0.03 7.44 -12.44
CA ALA A 118 0.95 6.44 -12.86
C ALA A 118 0.65 5.09 -12.19
N LEU A 119 0.44 5.04 -10.88
CA LEU A 119 0.07 3.81 -10.17
C LEU A 119 -1.15 3.11 -10.80
N ARG A 120 -2.21 3.87 -11.11
CA ARG A 120 -3.42 3.27 -11.72
C ARG A 120 -3.16 2.69 -13.11
N GLN A 121 -2.32 3.36 -13.90
CA GLN A 121 -2.00 2.93 -15.27
C GLN A 121 -1.05 1.73 -15.28
N GLU A 122 0.04 1.78 -14.50
CA GLU A 122 1.04 0.72 -14.45
C GLU A 122 0.50 -0.58 -13.80
N LEU A 123 -0.49 -0.45 -12.93
CA LEU A 123 -1.18 -1.60 -12.32
C LEU A 123 -2.40 -2.05 -13.12
N ASP A 124 -2.72 -1.38 -14.23
CA ASP A 124 -3.90 -1.66 -15.08
C ASP A 124 -5.21 -1.80 -14.26
N LEU A 125 -5.43 -0.84 -13.35
CA LEU A 125 -6.58 -0.91 -12.45
C LEU A 125 -7.87 -0.65 -13.22
N TYR A 126 -8.81 -1.59 -13.11
CA TYR A 126 -10.10 -1.57 -13.82
C TYR A 126 -10.94 -0.33 -13.51
N THR A 127 -10.97 0.12 -12.27
CA THR A 127 -11.83 1.24 -11.85
C THR A 127 -11.23 2.08 -10.73
N CYS A 128 -11.61 3.34 -10.68
CA CYS A 128 -11.39 4.24 -9.54
C CYS A 128 -12.70 4.38 -8.78
N LEU A 129 -12.99 3.46 -7.87
CA LEU A 129 -14.21 3.44 -7.08
C LEU A 129 -14.17 4.54 -6.00
N ARG A 130 -15.10 5.50 -6.06
CA ARG A 130 -15.22 6.63 -5.13
C ARG A 130 -16.64 6.74 -4.59
N PRO A 131 -17.04 5.86 -3.66
CA PRO A 131 -18.36 5.92 -3.08
C PRO A 131 -18.53 7.22 -2.28
N VAL A 132 -19.65 7.90 -2.50
CA VAL A 132 -20.03 9.11 -1.75
C VAL A 132 -21.37 8.86 -1.11
N ARG A 133 -21.47 9.12 0.19
CA ARG A 133 -22.71 9.06 0.94
C ARG A 133 -23.00 10.41 1.56
N TRP A 134 -24.22 10.87 1.36
CA TRP A 134 -24.73 12.03 2.06
C TRP A 134 -25.09 11.65 3.51
N PHE A 135 -24.71 12.50 4.44
CA PHE A 135 -25.11 12.40 5.84
C PHE A 135 -25.91 13.66 6.16
N GLU A 136 -27.13 13.54 6.69
CA GLU A 136 -27.94 14.63 7.20
C GLU A 136 -27.43 15.07 8.57
#